data_333263d942403760066285f3cdc8da34
#
_entry.id   333263d942403760066285f3cdc8da34
#
_cell.length_a   1.000
_cell.length_b   1.000
_cell.length_c   1.000
_cell.angle_alpha   90.00
_cell.angle_beta   90.00
_cell.angle_gamma   90.00
#
_symmetry.space_group_name_H-M   'P 1'
#
loop_
_entity.id
_entity.type
_entity.pdbx_description
1 polymer ?
#
loop_
_entity_poly.entity_id
_entity_poly.type
_entity_poly.pdbx_seq_one_letter_code
_entity_poly.pdbx_strand_id
1 'polypeptide(L)'
;MIAKLSEVLFVEALRRYIALLPPEQTGWLAGVRDPEVGKALALLHRKPAYPWTIAALANDVGISRSVLAERFRRYLSETPIAYLTRWRLPLGAQMLKSTSSSVAQIAGEVGYESEPSFNRAFKRQFGLPPARFRNQVKLGRNEHVRNASTKGRRSAKR
;
A
#
# COMPACT_ATOMS: atom_id res chain seq x y z
N MET A 1 -23.38 8.92 11.36
CA MET A 1 -24.15 7.82 10.73
C MET A 1 -24.04 7.83 9.19
N ILE A 2 -24.16 8.96 8.54
CA ILE A 2 -24.09 9.10 7.05
C ILE A 2 -22.73 8.64 6.48
N ALA A 3 -21.59 8.96 7.13
CA ALA A 3 -20.25 8.57 6.67
C ALA A 3 -20.04 7.04 6.63
N LYS A 4 -20.58 6.29 7.58
CA LYS A 4 -20.52 4.82 7.55
C LYS A 4 -21.39 4.21 6.45
N LEU A 5 -22.50 4.83 6.12
CA LEU A 5 -23.40 4.36 5.06
C LEU A 5 -22.76 4.56 3.68
N SER A 6 -22.11 5.71 3.45
CA SER A 6 -21.39 5.98 2.21
C SER A 6 -20.17 5.06 2.02
N GLU A 7 -19.48 4.71 3.10
CA GLU A 7 -18.36 3.76 3.05
C GLU A 7 -18.83 2.35 2.66
N VAL A 8 -19.92 1.87 3.27
CA VAL A 8 -20.52 0.57 2.93
C VAL A 8 -21.04 0.54 1.50
N LEU A 9 -21.73 1.59 1.06
CA LEU A 9 -22.21 1.70 -0.33
C LEU A 9 -21.07 1.75 -1.33
N PHE A 10 -19.98 2.46 -1.02
CA PHE A 10 -18.79 2.51 -1.87
C PHE A 10 -18.12 1.14 -2.00
N VAL A 11 -17.95 0.44 -0.89
CA VAL A 11 -17.37 -0.93 -0.88
C VAL A 11 -18.25 -1.89 -1.69
N GLU A 12 -19.57 -1.82 -1.52
CA GLU A 12 -20.50 -2.69 -2.26
C GLU A 12 -20.55 -2.35 -3.75
N ALA A 13 -20.55 -1.08 -4.12
CA ALA A 13 -20.45 -0.63 -5.51
C ALA A 13 -19.12 -1.10 -6.15
N LEU A 14 -18.02 -1.01 -5.43
CA LEU A 14 -16.72 -1.47 -5.87
C LEU A 14 -16.70 -2.99 -6.07
N ARG A 15 -17.29 -3.75 -5.14
CA ARG A 15 -17.43 -5.21 -5.27
C ARG A 15 -18.24 -5.59 -6.51
N ARG A 16 -19.38 -4.92 -6.75
CA ARG A 16 -20.21 -5.16 -7.94
C ARG A 16 -19.48 -4.79 -9.22
N TYR A 17 -18.79 -3.65 -9.23
CA TYR A 17 -17.97 -3.23 -10.37
C TYR A 17 -16.89 -4.27 -10.70
N ILE A 18 -16.15 -4.74 -9.68
CA ILE A 18 -15.14 -5.79 -9.84
C ILE A 18 -15.78 -7.09 -10.37
N ALA A 19 -16.98 -7.44 -9.91
CA ALA A 19 -17.69 -8.64 -10.37
C ALA A 19 -18.15 -8.56 -11.83
N LEU A 20 -18.38 -7.35 -12.35
CA LEU A 20 -18.84 -7.12 -13.74
C LEU A 20 -17.68 -6.98 -14.74
N LEU A 21 -16.43 -6.86 -14.28
CA LEU A 21 -15.29 -6.77 -15.18
C LEU A 21 -15.12 -8.06 -16.00
N PRO A 22 -14.91 -7.96 -17.33
CA PRO A 22 -14.64 -9.12 -18.16
C PRO A 22 -13.42 -9.89 -17.65
N PRO A 23 -13.44 -11.23 -17.67
CA PRO A 23 -12.34 -12.07 -17.17
C PRO A 23 -11.03 -11.89 -17.97
N GLU A 24 -11.12 -11.30 -19.15
CA GLU A 24 -9.98 -11.05 -20.06
C GLU A 24 -9.26 -9.72 -19.80
N GLN A 25 -9.82 -8.86 -18.95
CA GLN A 25 -9.16 -7.60 -18.62
C GLN A 25 -7.90 -7.84 -17.79
N THR A 26 -6.79 -7.30 -18.26
CA THR A 26 -5.55 -7.22 -17.51
C THR A 26 -5.61 -6.08 -16.48
N GLY A 27 -4.86 -6.22 -15.40
CA GLY A 27 -4.77 -5.20 -14.37
C GLY A 27 -5.03 -5.74 -12.98
N TRP A 28 -4.79 -4.88 -11.98
CA TRP A 28 -4.87 -5.26 -10.56
C TRP A 28 -6.24 -5.85 -10.17
N LEU A 29 -7.33 -5.26 -10.66
CA LEU A 29 -8.69 -5.75 -10.35
C LEU A 29 -8.95 -7.15 -10.92
N ALA A 30 -8.48 -7.43 -12.13
CA ALA A 30 -8.56 -8.76 -12.72
C ALA A 30 -7.70 -9.78 -11.96
N GLY A 31 -6.51 -9.36 -11.52
CA GLY A 31 -5.61 -10.19 -10.70
C GLY A 31 -6.22 -10.55 -9.34
N VAL A 32 -6.95 -9.63 -8.69
CA VAL A 32 -7.65 -9.91 -7.42
C VAL A 32 -8.77 -10.93 -7.60
N ARG A 33 -9.39 -11.01 -8.77
CA ARG A 33 -10.46 -12.01 -9.08
C ARG A 33 -9.90 -13.39 -9.41
N ASP A 34 -8.67 -13.49 -9.88
CA ASP A 34 -8.02 -14.78 -10.05
C ASP A 34 -7.78 -15.41 -8.66
N PRO A 35 -8.31 -16.61 -8.38
CA PRO A 35 -8.26 -17.19 -7.03
C PRO A 35 -6.86 -17.32 -6.47
N GLU A 36 -5.90 -17.70 -7.30
CA GLU A 36 -4.53 -17.95 -6.88
C GLU A 36 -3.74 -16.63 -6.76
N VAL A 37 -3.91 -15.70 -7.70
CA VAL A 37 -3.29 -14.37 -7.61
C VAL A 37 -3.88 -13.58 -6.43
N GLY A 38 -5.20 -13.63 -6.25
CA GLY A 38 -5.88 -12.99 -5.12
C GLY A 38 -5.41 -13.53 -3.78
N LYS A 39 -5.24 -14.86 -3.66
CA LYS A 39 -4.68 -15.50 -2.45
C LYS A 39 -3.24 -15.07 -2.21
N ALA A 40 -2.42 -15.03 -3.26
CA ALA A 40 -1.04 -14.56 -3.16
C ALA A 40 -0.95 -13.09 -2.73
N LEU A 41 -1.74 -12.20 -3.32
CA LEU A 41 -1.82 -10.79 -2.94
C LEU A 41 -2.22 -10.63 -1.46
N ALA A 42 -3.22 -11.39 -1.00
CA ALA A 42 -3.65 -11.37 0.40
C ALA A 42 -2.52 -11.81 1.36
N LEU A 43 -1.73 -12.81 1.00
CA LEU A 43 -0.56 -13.24 1.78
C LEU A 43 0.52 -12.17 1.84
N LEU A 44 0.86 -11.56 0.69
CA LEU A 44 1.85 -10.48 0.60
C LEU A 44 1.44 -9.26 1.41
N HIS A 45 0.17 -8.86 1.35
CA HIS A 45 -0.36 -7.72 2.10
C HIS A 45 -0.44 -7.97 3.61
N ARG A 46 -0.77 -9.20 4.01
CA ARG A 46 -0.88 -9.57 5.44
C ARG A 46 0.46 -9.66 6.13
N LYS A 47 1.50 -10.10 5.41
CA LYS A 47 2.84 -10.31 5.96
C LYS A 47 3.91 -9.63 5.08
N PRO A 48 3.91 -8.30 4.98
CA PRO A 48 4.84 -7.59 4.09
C PRO A 48 6.31 -7.74 4.52
N ALA A 49 6.58 -7.86 5.82
CA ALA A 49 7.94 -8.05 6.34
C ALA A 49 8.47 -9.48 6.18
N TYR A 50 7.60 -10.46 5.92
CA TYR A 50 8.04 -11.84 5.75
C TYR A 50 8.97 -11.96 4.53
N PRO A 51 10.07 -12.75 4.61
CA PRO A 51 11.04 -12.91 3.52
C PRO A 51 10.49 -13.86 2.43
N TRP A 52 9.42 -13.42 1.77
CA TRP A 52 8.78 -14.17 0.71
C TRP A 52 9.74 -14.49 -0.43
N THR A 53 9.78 -15.76 -0.79
CA THR A 53 10.31 -16.23 -2.07
C THR A 53 9.16 -16.64 -2.97
N ILE A 54 9.38 -16.65 -4.28
CA ILE A 54 8.35 -17.16 -5.22
C ILE A 54 8.01 -18.63 -4.93
N ALA A 55 8.98 -19.41 -4.45
CA ALA A 55 8.77 -20.81 -4.08
C ALA A 55 7.85 -20.97 -2.88
N ALA A 56 8.11 -20.20 -1.79
CA ALA A 56 7.27 -20.21 -0.60
C ALA A 56 5.85 -19.73 -0.92
N LEU A 57 5.72 -18.64 -1.67
CA LEU A 57 4.42 -18.09 -2.04
C LEU A 57 3.61 -19.04 -2.92
N ALA A 58 4.25 -19.66 -3.92
CA ALA A 58 3.60 -20.64 -4.81
C ALA A 58 3.12 -21.86 -4.05
N ASN A 59 3.94 -22.36 -3.09
CA ASN A 59 3.55 -23.47 -2.21
C ASN A 59 2.32 -23.12 -1.36
N ASP A 60 2.30 -21.94 -0.72
CA ASP A 60 1.19 -21.51 0.14
C ASP A 60 -0.10 -21.29 -0.67
N VAL A 61 0.03 -20.92 -1.94
CA VAL A 61 -1.11 -20.75 -2.86
C VAL A 61 -1.60 -22.09 -3.42
N GLY A 62 -0.69 -23.08 -3.56
CA GLY A 62 -0.99 -24.41 -4.08
C GLY A 62 -0.81 -24.55 -5.58
N ILE A 63 0.08 -23.77 -6.20
CA ILE A 63 0.41 -23.85 -7.63
C ILE A 63 1.93 -23.83 -7.86
N SER A 64 2.37 -24.12 -9.11
CA SER A 64 3.79 -24.07 -9.44
C SER A 64 4.32 -22.62 -9.50
N ARG A 65 5.63 -22.46 -9.27
CA ARG A 65 6.33 -21.17 -9.37
C ARG A 65 6.15 -20.52 -10.75
N SER A 66 6.21 -21.31 -11.81
CA SER A 66 6.07 -20.84 -13.19
C SER A 66 4.66 -20.28 -13.44
N VAL A 67 3.64 -21.02 -13.02
CA VAL A 67 2.22 -20.61 -13.16
C VAL A 67 1.94 -19.33 -12.37
N LEU A 68 2.44 -19.24 -11.12
CA LEU A 68 2.27 -18.05 -10.32
C LEU A 68 2.94 -16.82 -10.97
N ALA A 69 4.19 -16.98 -11.45
CA ALA A 69 4.92 -15.90 -12.10
C ALA A 69 4.24 -15.43 -13.40
N GLU A 70 3.74 -16.38 -14.19
CA GLU A 70 3.02 -16.09 -15.44
C GLU A 70 1.73 -15.30 -15.17
N ARG A 71 0.91 -15.77 -14.21
CA ARG A 71 -0.35 -15.09 -13.84
C ARG A 71 -0.10 -13.68 -13.29
N PHE A 72 0.91 -13.51 -12.44
CA PHE A 72 1.28 -12.17 -11.96
C PHE A 72 1.68 -11.24 -13.11
N ARG A 73 2.52 -11.71 -14.05
CA ARG A 73 2.88 -10.90 -15.23
C ARG A 73 1.68 -10.58 -16.10
N ARG A 74 0.78 -11.54 -16.31
CA ARG A 74 -0.45 -11.36 -17.10
C ARG A 74 -1.35 -10.29 -16.52
N TYR A 75 -1.62 -10.31 -15.22
CA TYR A 75 -2.57 -9.40 -14.58
C TYR A 75 -1.93 -8.11 -14.06
N LEU A 76 -0.72 -8.18 -13.54
CA LEU A 76 -0.07 -7.08 -12.82
C LEU A 76 1.16 -6.52 -13.55
N SER A 77 1.58 -7.14 -14.67
CA SER A 77 2.75 -6.76 -15.47
C SER A 77 4.08 -6.81 -14.70
N GLU A 78 4.11 -7.51 -13.57
CA GLU A 78 5.30 -7.65 -12.72
C GLU A 78 5.34 -9.02 -12.02
N THR A 79 6.47 -9.34 -11.38
CA THR A 79 6.59 -10.57 -10.60
C THR A 79 6.04 -10.38 -9.18
N PRO A 80 5.66 -11.47 -8.45
CA PRO A 80 5.17 -11.37 -7.07
C PRO A 80 6.11 -10.62 -6.13
N ILE A 81 7.43 -10.85 -6.25
CA ILE A 81 8.42 -10.23 -5.39
C ILE A 81 8.66 -8.76 -5.75
N ALA A 82 8.62 -8.40 -7.05
CA ALA A 82 8.65 -7.01 -7.48
C ALA A 82 7.42 -6.24 -6.96
N TYR A 83 6.24 -6.85 -7.06
CA TYR A 83 5.01 -6.31 -6.47
C TYR A 83 5.16 -6.04 -4.98
N LEU A 84 5.64 -7.02 -4.20
CA LEU A 84 5.86 -6.87 -2.76
C LEU A 84 6.83 -5.72 -2.45
N THR A 85 7.95 -5.65 -3.18
CA THR A 85 8.96 -4.59 -2.98
C THR A 85 8.34 -3.21 -3.21
N ARG A 86 7.53 -3.06 -4.24
CA ARG A 86 6.79 -1.83 -4.54
C ARG A 86 5.72 -1.53 -3.48
N TRP A 87 5.00 -2.53 -2.99
CA TRP A 87 3.98 -2.40 -1.95
C TRP A 87 4.53 -1.96 -0.59
N ARG A 88 5.72 -2.38 -0.22
CA ARG A 88 6.39 -1.99 1.04
C ARG A 88 6.62 -0.49 1.17
N LEU A 89 6.81 0.22 0.07
CA LEU A 89 7.12 1.67 0.10
C LEU A 89 5.94 2.55 0.50
N PRO A 90 4.73 2.43 -0.09
CA PRO A 90 3.53 3.11 0.40
C PRO A 90 3.19 2.78 1.85
N LEU A 91 3.38 1.53 2.28
CA LEU A 91 3.19 1.12 3.67
C LEU A 91 4.15 1.88 4.58
N GLY A 92 5.44 1.94 4.24
CA GLY A 92 6.43 2.74 4.96
C GLY A 92 6.09 4.23 4.98
N ALA A 93 5.59 4.78 3.87
CA ALA A 93 5.13 6.17 3.80
C ALA A 93 3.95 6.43 4.74
N GLN A 94 3.02 5.49 4.85
CA GLN A 94 1.91 5.55 5.81
C GLN A 94 2.42 5.56 7.26
N MET A 95 3.36 4.68 7.59
CA MET A 95 3.95 4.61 8.93
C MET A 95 4.73 5.87 9.28
N LEU A 96 5.44 6.48 8.34
CA LEU A 96 6.11 7.77 8.52
C LEU A 96 5.14 8.90 8.87
N LYS A 97 3.88 8.85 8.39
CA LYS A 97 2.83 9.83 8.67
C LYS A 97 2.13 9.60 10.01
N SER A 98 1.98 8.34 10.41
CA SER A 98 1.10 7.94 11.52
C SER A 98 1.84 7.58 12.79
N THR A 99 3.16 7.32 12.74
CA THR A 99 3.95 6.89 13.90
C THR A 99 5.15 7.80 14.16
N SER A 100 5.71 7.68 15.36
CA SER A 100 6.99 8.30 15.75
C SER A 100 8.18 7.35 15.60
N SER A 101 7.96 6.11 15.12
CA SER A 101 9.02 5.09 14.93
C SER A 101 10.18 5.64 14.10
N SER A 102 11.40 5.23 14.39
CA SER A 102 12.57 5.64 13.61
C SER A 102 12.47 5.13 12.16
N VAL A 103 13.21 5.74 11.24
CA VAL A 103 13.27 5.28 9.85
C VAL A 103 13.80 3.85 9.77
N ALA A 104 14.79 3.51 10.61
CA ALA A 104 15.35 2.16 10.73
C ALA A 104 14.30 1.13 11.18
N GLN A 105 13.49 1.47 12.19
CA GLN A 105 12.40 0.61 12.66
C GLN A 105 11.36 0.39 11.55
N ILE A 106 10.91 1.45 10.89
CA ILE A 106 9.96 1.35 9.78
C ILE A 106 10.52 0.50 8.64
N ALA A 107 11.80 0.68 8.27
CA ALA A 107 12.44 -0.13 7.26
C ALA A 107 12.35 -1.64 7.59
N GLY A 108 12.65 -2.02 8.83
CA GLY A 108 12.53 -3.41 9.29
C GLY A 108 11.07 -3.90 9.28
N GLU A 109 10.13 -3.09 9.80
CA GLU A 109 8.71 -3.44 9.88
C GLU A 109 8.06 -3.65 8.52
N VAL A 110 8.52 -2.94 7.48
CA VAL A 110 8.05 -3.16 6.11
C VAL A 110 8.87 -4.19 5.33
N GLY A 111 9.91 -4.78 5.95
CA GLY A 111 10.67 -5.90 5.39
C GLY A 111 11.88 -5.52 4.54
N TYR A 112 12.48 -4.36 4.76
CA TYR A 112 13.80 -4.02 4.23
C TYR A 112 14.90 -4.51 5.17
N GLU A 113 15.97 -5.08 4.60
CA GLU A 113 17.10 -5.59 5.37
C GLU A 113 17.91 -4.50 6.06
N SER A 114 17.86 -3.27 5.53
CA SER A 114 18.59 -2.14 6.09
C SER A 114 17.93 -0.80 5.80
N GLU A 115 18.13 0.17 6.71
CA GLU A 115 17.69 1.54 6.51
C GLU A 115 18.27 2.18 5.22
N PRO A 116 19.56 2.02 4.87
CA PRO A 116 20.09 2.56 3.61
C PRO A 116 19.38 2.03 2.37
N SER A 117 19.02 0.74 2.35
CA SER A 117 18.28 0.14 1.23
C SER A 117 16.87 0.72 1.12
N PHE A 118 16.18 0.86 2.25
CA PHE A 118 14.88 1.53 2.31
C PHE A 118 14.97 2.99 1.86
N ASN A 119 15.95 3.75 2.35
CA ASN A 119 16.15 5.16 1.99
C ASN A 119 16.34 5.35 0.49
N ARG A 120 17.16 4.52 -0.17
CA ARG A 120 17.38 4.58 -1.62
C ARG A 120 16.09 4.28 -2.40
N ALA A 121 15.39 3.21 -2.03
CA ALA A 121 14.14 2.80 -2.69
C ALA A 121 13.04 3.85 -2.49
N PHE A 122 12.90 4.37 -1.28
CA PHE A 122 11.92 5.38 -0.92
C PHE A 122 12.15 6.71 -1.68
N LYS A 123 13.41 7.19 -1.71
CA LYS A 123 13.77 8.40 -2.46
C LYS A 123 13.49 8.24 -3.96
N ARG A 124 13.76 7.08 -4.53
CA ARG A 124 13.48 6.79 -5.93
C ARG A 124 11.97 6.82 -6.23
N GLN A 125 11.14 6.31 -5.30
CA GLN A 125 9.68 6.25 -5.47
C GLN A 125 8.99 7.59 -5.20
N PHE A 126 9.40 8.31 -4.15
CA PHE A 126 8.71 9.51 -3.66
C PHE A 126 9.49 10.82 -3.90
N GLY A 127 10.66 10.77 -4.50
CA GLY A 127 11.50 11.94 -4.78
C GLY A 127 12.25 12.49 -3.56
N LEU A 128 11.92 12.06 -2.35
CA LEU A 128 12.45 12.57 -1.08
C LEU A 128 12.89 11.44 -0.15
N PRO A 129 13.95 11.62 0.64
CA PRO A 129 14.29 10.69 1.70
C PRO A 129 13.18 10.60 2.77
N PRO A 130 13.01 9.44 3.45
CA PRO A 130 11.95 9.22 4.44
C PRO A 130 11.89 10.28 5.55
N ALA A 131 13.03 10.70 6.08
CA ALA A 131 13.07 11.72 7.13
C ALA A 131 12.55 13.08 6.65
N ARG A 132 12.89 13.51 5.43
CA ARG A 132 12.35 14.74 4.84
C ARG A 132 10.86 14.62 4.53
N PHE A 133 10.43 13.48 4.03
CA PHE A 133 9.02 13.18 3.79
C PHE A 133 8.19 13.33 5.07
N ARG A 134 8.64 12.74 6.18
CA ARG A 134 8.01 12.89 7.50
C ARG A 134 7.88 14.35 7.94
N ASN A 135 8.94 15.13 7.79
CA ASN A 135 8.96 16.53 8.22
C ASN A 135 7.99 17.38 7.40
N GLN A 136 7.92 17.19 6.09
CA GLN A 136 6.95 17.89 5.23
C GLN A 136 5.50 17.60 5.62
N VAL A 137 5.20 16.33 5.90
CA VAL A 137 3.84 15.94 6.34
C VAL A 137 3.47 16.59 7.68
N LYS A 138 4.42 16.66 8.63
CA LYS A 138 4.19 17.34 9.92
C LYS A 138 3.97 18.84 9.76
N LEU A 139 4.73 19.52 8.90
CA LEU A 139 4.56 20.94 8.62
C LEU A 139 3.21 21.23 7.99
N GLY A 140 2.81 20.51 6.95
CA GLY A 140 1.51 20.68 6.30
C GLY A 140 0.32 20.41 7.24
N ARG A 141 0.45 19.47 8.19
CA ARG A 141 -0.58 19.24 9.22
C ARG A 141 -0.71 20.41 10.18
N ASN A 142 0.41 21.01 10.60
CA ASN A 142 0.42 22.13 11.54
C ASN A 142 -0.15 23.42 10.90
N GLU A 143 0.08 23.66 9.62
CA GLU A 143 -0.51 24.80 8.90
C GLU A 143 -2.02 24.66 8.76
N HIS A 144 -2.54 23.46 8.48
CA HIS A 144 -3.99 23.22 8.42
C HIS A 144 -4.67 23.47 9.78
N VAL A 145 -4.06 23.04 10.87
CA VAL A 145 -4.57 23.26 12.23
C VAL A 145 -4.55 24.74 12.60
N ARG A 146 -3.48 25.47 12.26
CA ARG A 146 -3.39 26.92 12.51
C ARG A 146 -4.44 27.71 11.73
N ASN A 147 -4.65 27.38 10.45
CA ASN A 147 -5.65 28.04 9.61
C ASN A 147 -7.09 27.76 10.06
N ALA A 148 -7.39 26.53 10.51
CA ALA A 148 -8.68 26.17 11.07
C ALA A 148 -8.98 26.94 12.38
N SER A 149 -7.98 27.08 13.27
CA SER A 149 -8.11 27.83 14.53
C SER A 149 -8.33 29.34 14.32
N THR A 150 -7.71 29.89 13.25
CA THR A 150 -7.84 31.34 12.94
C THR A 150 -9.21 31.64 12.33
N LYS A 151 -9.79 30.73 11.56
CA LYS A 151 -11.11 30.87 10.93
C LYS A 151 -12.24 30.78 11.98
N GLY A 152 -12.10 29.92 13.00
CA GLY A 152 -13.06 29.78 14.11
C GLY A 152 -13.13 31.03 15.00
N ARG A 153 -11.99 31.71 15.23
CA ARG A 153 -11.96 32.96 16.05
C ARG A 153 -12.58 34.17 15.36
N ARG A 154 -12.62 34.22 14.02
CA ARG A 154 -13.27 35.30 13.27
C ARG A 154 -14.79 35.16 13.20
N SER A 155 -15.33 33.94 13.29
CA SER A 155 -16.77 33.68 13.28
C SER A 155 -17.45 33.91 14.64
N ALA A 156 -16.71 33.89 15.74
CA ALA A 156 -17.23 34.10 17.11
C ALA A 156 -17.26 35.59 17.55
N LYS A 157 -16.91 36.51 16.67
CA LYS A 157 -16.90 37.99 16.95
C LYS A 157 -17.91 38.78 16.09
N ARG A 158 -18.93 38.09 15.56
CA ARG A 158 -20.09 38.78 14.94
C ARG A 158 -21.36 38.50 15.71
#